data_bb91f8b4af4aba2e5eb40ca976c31210
#
_entry.id   bb91f8b4af4aba2e5eb40ca976c31210
#
_cell.length_a   1.000
_cell.length_b   1.000
_cell.length_c   1.000
_cell.angle_alpha   90.00
_cell.angle_beta   90.00
_cell.angle_gamma   90.00
#
_symmetry.space_group_name_H-M   'P 1'
#
loop_
_entity.id
_entity.type
_entity.pdbx_description
1 polymer ?
#
loop_
_entity_poly.entity_id
_entity_poly.type
_entity_poly.pdbx_seq_one_letter_code
_entity_poly.pdbx_strand_id
1 'polypeptide(L)'
;SKATLSTTTDSKNSGSATTTSASADSSADVSSIVKNVMPSIVAITNTGTVSYNTFFGEQSQQSESAGSGIIVSEDDDYLYISTNNHVVANAEQLTVQFCDNEVVAAEVRGTDPDDDLAVVRVKKSDIKSDTMSAIKKATIGDSDSVSVGNEAIAIGNALGYGQTVTTGIVSALDRTVTTQDSTTGETTTNSHLIQTDAAIN
;
A
#
# COMPACT_ATOMS: atom_id res chain seq x y z
N SER A 1 25.30 -5.16 -32.05
CA SER A 1 25.65 -6.56 -32.34
C SER A 1 24.49 -7.47 -31.95
N LYS A 2 23.85 -8.09 -32.94
CA LYS A 2 22.84 -9.12 -32.71
C LYS A 2 23.52 -10.44 -32.38
N ALA A 3 23.21 -11.05 -31.24
CA ALA A 3 23.63 -12.40 -30.97
C ALA A 3 22.61 -13.37 -31.63
N THR A 4 23.16 -14.22 -32.52
CA THR A 4 22.41 -15.28 -33.22
C THR A 4 22.71 -16.58 -32.48
N LEU A 5 21.67 -17.21 -31.89
CA LEU A 5 21.79 -18.56 -31.36
C LEU A 5 21.64 -19.54 -32.54
N SER A 6 22.71 -20.33 -32.82
CA SER A 6 22.63 -21.45 -33.74
C SER A 6 22.16 -22.69 -33.06
N THR A 7 21.02 -23.23 -33.48
CA THR A 7 20.56 -24.57 -33.08
C THR A 7 21.19 -25.59 -34.01
N THR A 8 21.98 -26.48 -33.44
CA THR A 8 22.48 -27.69 -34.14
C THR A 8 21.37 -28.75 -34.06
N THR A 9 20.80 -29.09 -35.21
CA THR A 9 19.92 -30.25 -35.32
C THR A 9 20.78 -31.48 -35.50
N ASP A 10 20.71 -32.39 -34.55
CA ASP A 10 21.09 -33.78 -34.81
C ASP A 10 19.93 -34.70 -34.60
N SER A 11 19.84 -35.70 -35.46
CA SER A 11 18.67 -36.39 -35.94
C SER A 11 18.36 -37.66 -35.14
N LYS A 12 17.08 -38.02 -35.09
CA LYS A 12 16.48 -39.32 -34.78
C LYS A 12 16.37 -39.76 -33.31
N ASN A 13 15.24 -39.44 -32.74
CA ASN A 13 14.44 -40.47 -32.08
C ASN A 13 12.94 -40.12 -32.15
N SER A 14 12.16 -41.02 -32.72
CA SER A 14 10.71 -40.93 -32.85
C SER A 14 10.07 -41.26 -31.48
N GLY A 15 9.91 -40.24 -30.66
CA GLY A 15 9.10 -40.27 -29.47
C GLY A 15 8.00 -39.22 -29.64
N SER A 16 6.75 -39.65 -29.69
CA SER A 16 5.58 -38.78 -29.68
C SER A 16 5.62 -37.92 -28.43
N ALA A 17 6.10 -36.70 -28.56
CA ALA A 17 5.98 -35.70 -27.51
C ALA A 17 4.51 -35.30 -27.45
N THR A 18 3.78 -35.88 -26.50
CA THR A 18 2.51 -35.34 -26.08
C THR A 18 2.83 -33.96 -25.46
N THR A 19 2.60 -32.92 -26.24
CA THR A 19 2.53 -31.57 -25.69
C THR A 19 1.31 -31.53 -24.80
N THR A 20 1.51 -31.81 -23.51
CA THR A 20 0.56 -31.40 -22.51
C THR A 20 0.58 -29.88 -22.56
N SER A 21 -0.43 -29.30 -23.20
CA SER A 21 -0.76 -27.90 -23.00
C SER A 21 -1.03 -27.80 -21.51
N ALA A 22 -0.06 -27.30 -20.74
CA ALA A 22 -0.36 -26.76 -19.43
C ALA A 22 -1.39 -25.67 -19.71
N SER A 23 -2.64 -26.00 -19.45
CA SER A 23 -3.69 -25.00 -19.31
C SER A 23 -3.12 -24.01 -18.31
N ALA A 24 -2.86 -22.79 -18.75
CA ALA A 24 -2.66 -21.67 -17.86
C ALA A 24 -3.98 -21.54 -17.09
N ASP A 25 -4.08 -22.31 -16.01
CA ASP A 25 -5.20 -22.25 -15.10
C ASP A 25 -5.07 -20.91 -14.40
N SER A 26 -5.93 -20.00 -14.88
CA SER A 26 -6.33 -18.76 -14.23
C SER A 26 -5.24 -18.07 -13.37
N SER A 27 -4.34 -17.35 -14.01
CA SER A 27 -3.87 -16.11 -13.41
C SER A 27 -5.14 -15.28 -13.18
N ALA A 28 -5.59 -15.16 -11.93
CA ALA A 28 -6.71 -14.30 -11.60
C ALA A 28 -6.38 -12.95 -12.23
N ASP A 29 -7.25 -12.48 -13.13
CA ASP A 29 -7.01 -11.24 -13.85
C ASP A 29 -6.77 -10.14 -12.82
N VAL A 30 -5.56 -9.58 -12.80
CA VAL A 30 -5.14 -8.52 -11.86
C VAL A 30 -6.21 -7.44 -11.79
N SER A 31 -6.86 -7.12 -12.92
CA SER A 31 -7.92 -6.11 -12.94
C SER A 31 -9.14 -6.53 -12.13
N SER A 32 -9.45 -7.81 -12.08
CA SER A 32 -10.53 -8.35 -11.25
C SER A 32 -10.18 -8.31 -9.76
N ILE A 33 -8.94 -8.63 -9.40
CA ILE A 33 -8.45 -8.52 -8.02
C ILE A 33 -8.52 -7.06 -7.58
N VAL A 34 -7.98 -6.15 -8.38
CA VAL A 34 -8.00 -4.72 -8.12
C VAL A 34 -9.42 -4.22 -7.89
N LYS A 35 -10.35 -4.50 -8.78
CA LYS A 35 -11.77 -4.11 -8.62
C LYS A 35 -12.39 -4.60 -7.30
N ASN A 36 -11.99 -5.78 -6.84
CA ASN A 36 -12.53 -6.35 -5.60
C ASN A 36 -11.96 -5.71 -4.35
N VAL A 37 -10.68 -5.28 -4.37
CA VAL A 37 -10.01 -4.70 -3.18
C VAL A 37 -10.11 -3.19 -3.12
N MET A 38 -10.34 -2.51 -4.26
CA MET A 38 -10.44 -1.06 -4.33
C MET A 38 -11.42 -0.44 -3.33
N PRO A 39 -12.60 -1.03 -3.08
CA PRO A 39 -13.52 -0.49 -2.08
C PRO A 39 -12.99 -0.49 -0.65
N SER A 40 -11.87 -1.16 -0.38
CA SER A 40 -11.21 -1.17 0.93
C SER A 40 -10.03 -0.21 1.03
N ILE A 41 -9.65 0.46 -0.06
CA ILE A 41 -8.50 1.36 -0.12
C ILE A 41 -8.99 2.80 -0.12
N VAL A 42 -8.34 3.63 0.68
CA VAL A 42 -8.66 5.06 0.84
C VAL A 42 -7.42 5.91 0.64
N ALA A 43 -7.62 7.17 0.24
CA ALA A 43 -6.58 8.18 0.34
C ALA A 43 -6.71 8.92 1.68
N ILE A 44 -5.59 9.24 2.29
CA ILE A 44 -5.52 10.00 3.53
C ILE A 44 -4.77 11.29 3.22
N THR A 45 -5.35 12.42 3.55
CA THR A 45 -4.70 13.73 3.47
C THR A 45 -4.51 14.27 4.88
N ASN A 46 -3.27 14.65 5.17
CA ASN A 46 -2.85 15.27 6.41
C ASN A 46 -2.49 16.72 6.13
N THR A 47 -3.15 17.62 6.81
CA THR A 47 -2.85 19.06 6.80
C THR A 47 -2.31 19.43 8.17
N GLY A 48 -1.12 20.01 8.19
CA GLY A 48 -0.44 20.48 9.41
C GLY A 48 0.32 21.77 9.16
N THR A 49 0.90 22.31 10.19
CA THR A 49 1.73 23.50 10.12
C THR A 49 3.17 23.15 10.45
N VAL A 50 4.09 23.53 9.58
CA VAL A 50 5.53 23.40 9.81
C VAL A 50 6.11 24.77 10.13
N SER A 51 6.73 24.89 11.31
CA SER A 51 7.41 26.13 11.73
C SER A 51 8.89 26.05 11.40
N TYR A 52 9.41 27.10 10.79
CA TYR A 52 10.83 27.27 10.48
C TYR A 52 11.39 28.45 11.25
N ASN A 53 12.50 28.26 11.94
CA ASN A 53 13.29 29.37 12.51
C ASN A 53 14.12 30.00 11.40
N THR A 54 13.79 31.22 11.03
CA THR A 54 14.56 32.02 10.09
C THR A 54 15.32 33.11 10.84
N PHE A 55 16.31 33.75 10.19
CA PHE A 55 17.04 34.88 10.74
C PHE A 55 16.12 36.07 11.10
N PHE A 56 14.92 36.12 10.56
CA PHE A 56 13.90 37.17 10.80
C PHE A 56 12.78 36.72 11.76
N GLY A 57 12.94 35.58 12.44
CA GLY A 57 11.97 35.04 13.38
C GLY A 57 11.36 33.71 12.92
N GLU A 58 10.43 33.19 13.72
CA GLU A 58 9.69 31.99 13.44
C GLU A 58 8.65 32.27 12.33
N GLN A 59 8.71 31.47 11.26
CA GLN A 59 7.71 31.49 10.20
C GLN A 59 7.01 30.13 10.15
N SER A 60 5.69 30.16 10.06
CA SER A 60 4.86 28.97 9.92
C SER A 60 4.36 28.85 8.49
N GLN A 61 4.46 27.65 7.93
CA GLN A 61 3.90 27.31 6.61
C GLN A 61 2.99 26.11 6.73
N GLN A 62 1.82 26.18 6.10
CA GLN A 62 0.94 25.03 5.99
C GLN A 62 1.60 23.96 5.12
N SER A 63 1.62 22.74 5.62
CA SER A 63 2.14 21.56 4.95
C SER A 63 0.99 20.60 4.71
N GLU A 64 0.94 20.03 3.52
CA GLU A 64 0.00 18.98 3.17
C GLU A 64 0.80 17.73 2.76
N SER A 65 0.44 16.60 3.33
CA SER A 65 0.98 15.31 2.95
C SER A 65 -0.17 14.34 2.71
N ALA A 66 0.07 13.34 1.88
CA ALA A 66 -0.93 12.36 1.56
C ALA A 66 -0.34 10.95 1.54
N GLY A 67 -1.19 9.97 1.82
CA GLY A 67 -0.85 8.56 1.79
C GLY A 67 -2.06 7.70 1.52
N SER A 68 -1.84 6.41 1.53
CA SER A 68 -2.89 5.41 1.36
C SER A 68 -3.28 4.80 2.71
N GLY A 69 -4.51 4.34 2.82
CA GLY A 69 -4.99 3.58 3.96
C GLY A 69 -5.85 2.40 3.52
N ILE A 70 -6.05 1.47 4.43
CA ILE A 70 -6.83 0.25 4.21
C ILE A 70 -7.89 0.14 5.30
N ILE A 71 -9.17 0.00 4.92
CA ILE A 71 -10.27 -0.24 5.85
C ILE A 71 -10.11 -1.66 6.41
N VAL A 72 -9.79 -1.78 7.70
CA VAL A 72 -9.47 -3.08 8.32
C VAL A 72 -10.53 -3.56 9.29
N SER A 73 -11.29 -2.65 9.90
CA SER A 73 -12.29 -3.00 10.91
C SER A 73 -13.38 -1.95 11.02
N GLU A 74 -14.44 -2.28 11.74
CA GLU A 74 -15.51 -1.36 12.14
C GLU A 74 -16.15 -1.84 13.45
N ASP A 75 -16.74 -0.91 14.18
CA ASP A 75 -17.68 -1.15 15.24
C ASP A 75 -19.02 -0.45 14.94
N ASP A 76 -19.86 -0.24 15.96
CA ASP A 76 -21.17 0.37 15.77
C ASP A 76 -21.06 1.83 15.30
N ASP A 77 -20.04 2.57 15.77
CA ASP A 77 -19.89 4.01 15.58
C ASP A 77 -18.81 4.41 14.58
N TYR A 78 -17.77 3.57 14.39
CA TYR A 78 -16.56 3.95 13.65
C TYR A 78 -16.13 2.91 12.62
N LEU A 79 -15.51 3.41 11.56
CA LEU A 79 -14.62 2.67 10.67
C LEU A 79 -13.18 2.86 11.11
N TYR A 80 -12.38 1.78 11.08
CA TYR A 80 -10.96 1.80 11.40
C TYR A 80 -10.13 1.52 10.15
N ILE A 81 -9.13 2.37 9.94
CA ILE A 81 -8.28 2.37 8.76
C ILE A 81 -6.83 2.26 9.21
N SER A 82 -6.12 1.27 8.72
CA SER A 82 -4.67 1.13 8.90
C SER A 82 -3.94 1.97 7.87
N THR A 83 -2.90 2.67 8.30
CA THR A 83 -2.02 3.49 7.46
C THR A 83 -0.63 3.55 8.09
N ASN A 84 0.29 4.33 7.52
CA ASN A 84 1.61 4.55 8.08
C ASN A 84 1.63 5.72 9.07
N ASN A 85 2.50 5.63 10.09
CA ASN A 85 2.65 6.66 11.08
C ASN A 85 3.11 8.00 10.45
N HIS A 86 4.07 7.96 9.52
CA HIS A 86 4.54 9.18 8.85
C HIS A 86 3.44 9.91 8.08
N VAL A 87 2.38 9.23 7.63
CA VAL A 87 1.23 9.84 6.93
C VAL A 87 0.41 10.72 7.88
N VAL A 88 0.29 10.33 9.15
CA VAL A 88 -0.57 11.00 10.15
C VAL A 88 0.22 11.83 11.16
N ALA A 89 1.53 11.79 11.10
CA ALA A 89 2.39 12.50 12.04
C ALA A 89 2.15 14.01 11.97
N ASN A 90 2.07 14.65 13.14
CA ASN A 90 1.87 16.09 13.30
C ASN A 90 0.61 16.64 12.60
N ALA A 91 -0.41 15.82 12.40
CA ALA A 91 -1.65 16.23 11.76
C ALA A 91 -2.45 17.19 12.64
N GLU A 92 -2.76 18.36 12.12
CA GLU A 92 -3.77 19.25 12.69
C GLU A 92 -5.17 18.87 12.18
N GLN A 93 -5.24 18.42 10.94
CA GLN A 93 -6.44 17.94 10.31
C GLN A 93 -6.16 16.72 9.44
N LEU A 94 -6.96 15.68 9.60
CA LEU A 94 -6.95 14.49 8.76
C LEU A 94 -8.27 14.34 8.03
N THR A 95 -8.18 13.98 6.75
CA THR A 95 -9.32 13.58 5.95
C THR A 95 -9.07 12.26 5.25
N VAL A 96 -10.14 11.51 5.06
CA VAL A 96 -10.15 10.24 4.33
C VAL A 96 -11.05 10.40 3.12
N GLN A 97 -10.53 10.06 1.94
CA GLN A 97 -11.28 10.00 0.71
C GLN A 97 -11.54 8.54 0.34
N PHE A 98 -12.81 8.20 0.16
CA PHE A 98 -13.27 6.87 -0.21
C PHE A 98 -13.26 6.65 -1.74
N CYS A 99 -13.53 5.41 -2.15
CA CYS A 99 -13.50 4.99 -3.57
C CYS A 99 -14.47 5.73 -4.49
N ASP A 100 -15.50 6.35 -3.95
CA ASP A 100 -16.50 7.19 -4.66
C ASP A 100 -16.20 8.69 -4.60
N ASN A 101 -15.00 9.05 -4.10
CA ASN A 101 -14.51 10.41 -3.89
C ASN A 101 -15.21 11.18 -2.74
N GLU A 102 -15.99 10.54 -1.90
CA GLU A 102 -16.45 11.18 -0.67
C GLU A 102 -15.28 11.42 0.26
N VAL A 103 -15.19 12.63 0.82
CA VAL A 103 -14.16 13.05 1.76
C VAL A 103 -14.78 13.29 3.13
N VAL A 104 -14.25 12.65 4.16
CA VAL A 104 -14.74 12.73 5.53
C VAL A 104 -13.58 12.99 6.49
N ALA A 105 -13.85 13.75 7.55
CA ALA A 105 -12.86 13.98 8.60
C ALA A 105 -12.50 12.67 9.33
N ALA A 106 -11.24 12.54 9.71
CA ALA A 106 -10.71 11.39 10.41
C ALA A 106 -9.93 11.82 11.65
N GLU A 107 -9.78 10.89 12.59
CA GLU A 107 -9.02 11.10 13.82
C GLU A 107 -8.00 9.97 13.98
N VAL A 108 -6.81 10.31 14.50
CA VAL A 108 -5.82 9.29 14.88
C VAL A 108 -6.34 8.49 16.07
N ARG A 109 -6.41 7.17 15.95
CA ARG A 109 -6.80 6.27 17.03
C ARG A 109 -5.59 5.78 17.83
N GLY A 110 -4.47 5.57 17.16
CA GLY A 110 -3.21 5.15 17.74
C GLY A 110 -2.11 5.06 16.70
N THR A 111 -0.88 5.09 17.15
CA THR A 111 0.33 5.06 16.32
C THR A 111 1.36 4.13 16.92
N ASP A 112 2.17 3.55 16.06
CA ASP A 112 3.39 2.83 16.37
C ASP A 112 4.51 3.39 15.47
N PRO A 113 5.30 4.34 15.98
CA PRO A 113 6.36 4.95 15.19
C PRO A 113 7.51 4.00 14.86
N ASP A 114 7.76 2.97 15.69
CA ASP A 114 8.85 2.03 15.51
C ASP A 114 8.61 1.15 14.28
N ASP A 115 7.37 0.73 14.05
CA ASP A 115 6.97 -0.06 12.89
C ASP A 115 6.34 0.81 11.77
N ASP A 116 6.35 2.14 11.92
CA ASP A 116 5.71 3.08 10.99
C ASP A 116 4.23 2.75 10.74
N LEU A 117 3.49 2.37 11.78
CA LEU A 117 2.08 2.02 11.69
C LEU A 117 1.20 3.05 12.39
N ALA A 118 0.01 3.25 11.85
CA ALA A 118 -1.03 4.04 12.48
C ALA A 118 -2.42 3.46 12.19
N VAL A 119 -3.34 3.74 13.09
CA VAL A 119 -4.76 3.50 12.89
C VAL A 119 -5.48 4.83 13.01
N VAL A 120 -6.24 5.17 11.99
CA VAL A 120 -7.19 6.29 12.00
C VAL A 120 -8.61 5.75 12.05
N ARG A 121 -9.53 6.59 12.54
CA ARG A 121 -10.95 6.26 12.60
C ARG A 121 -11.80 7.35 11.96
N VAL A 122 -12.90 6.95 11.37
CA VAL A 122 -13.92 7.82 10.77
C VAL A 122 -15.27 7.50 11.41
N LYS A 123 -16.04 8.51 11.79
CA LYS A 123 -17.39 8.29 12.30
C LYS A 123 -18.32 7.82 11.19
N LYS A 124 -19.00 6.70 11.40
CA LYS A 124 -19.94 6.15 10.40
C LYS A 124 -21.11 7.10 10.12
N SER A 125 -21.52 7.88 11.14
CA SER A 125 -22.58 8.91 10.97
C SER A 125 -22.22 10.02 9.99
N ASP A 126 -20.93 10.24 9.76
CA ASP A 126 -20.44 11.33 8.89
C ASP A 126 -20.26 10.83 7.45
N ILE A 127 -20.40 9.53 7.22
CA ILE A 127 -20.30 8.89 5.91
C ILE A 127 -21.68 8.75 5.30
N LYS A 128 -21.82 9.14 4.03
CA LYS A 128 -23.10 8.97 3.31
C LYS A 128 -23.46 7.49 3.15
N SER A 129 -24.76 7.20 3.10
CA SER A 129 -25.28 5.85 2.93
C SER A 129 -24.79 5.15 1.65
N ASP A 130 -24.65 5.93 0.56
CA ASP A 130 -24.17 5.40 -0.73
C ASP A 130 -22.72 4.96 -0.62
N THR A 131 -21.88 5.77 0.02
CA THR A 131 -20.47 5.44 0.31
C THR A 131 -20.35 4.22 1.22
N MET A 132 -21.15 4.19 2.32
CA MET A 132 -21.19 3.01 3.20
C MET A 132 -21.58 1.74 2.46
N SER A 133 -22.40 1.83 1.44
CA SER A 133 -22.79 0.68 0.59
C SER A 133 -21.72 0.29 -0.41
N ALA A 134 -20.85 1.22 -0.80
CA ALA A 134 -19.80 1.02 -1.79
C ALA A 134 -18.48 0.48 -1.19
N ILE A 135 -18.17 0.83 0.05
CA ILE A 135 -16.92 0.44 0.72
C ILE A 135 -16.99 -0.98 1.28
N LYS A 136 -15.81 -1.56 1.51
CA LYS A 136 -15.65 -2.90 2.11
C LYS A 136 -14.47 -2.91 3.06
N LYS A 137 -14.50 -3.81 4.03
CA LYS A 137 -13.31 -4.15 4.83
C LYS A 137 -12.39 -5.04 4.02
N ALA A 138 -11.10 -4.80 4.09
CA ALA A 138 -10.09 -5.68 3.52
C ALA A 138 -10.08 -7.02 4.28
N THR A 139 -9.83 -8.09 3.56
CA THR A 139 -9.52 -9.38 4.17
C THR A 139 -8.05 -9.40 4.51
N ILE A 140 -7.72 -9.52 5.78
CA ILE A 140 -6.33 -9.62 6.23
C ILE A 140 -5.85 -11.06 6.03
N GLY A 141 -4.74 -11.19 5.31
CA GLY A 141 -4.08 -12.47 5.09
C GLY A 141 -3.11 -12.82 6.22
N ASP A 142 -2.56 -14.02 6.13
CA ASP A 142 -1.52 -14.51 7.03
C ASP A 142 -0.16 -14.36 6.36
N SER A 143 0.68 -13.45 6.89
CA SER A 143 2.01 -13.18 6.34
C SER A 143 2.97 -14.35 6.48
N ASP A 144 2.76 -15.25 7.46
CA ASP A 144 3.58 -16.45 7.65
C ASP A 144 3.37 -17.49 6.53
N SER A 145 2.25 -17.40 5.81
CA SER A 145 1.95 -18.26 4.66
C SER A 145 2.59 -17.76 3.35
N VAL A 146 3.17 -16.55 3.34
CA VAL A 146 3.76 -15.95 2.14
C VAL A 146 5.09 -16.61 1.81
N SER A 147 5.33 -16.86 0.53
CA SER A 147 6.58 -17.46 0.02
C SER A 147 7.23 -16.59 -1.04
N VAL A 148 8.56 -16.65 -1.13
CA VAL A 148 9.31 -16.04 -2.22
C VAL A 148 8.80 -16.59 -3.56
N GLY A 149 8.54 -15.71 -4.52
CA GLY A 149 7.95 -16.04 -5.82
C GLY A 149 6.42 -15.93 -5.86
N ASN A 150 5.72 -15.72 -4.73
CA ASN A 150 4.30 -15.39 -4.77
C ASN A 150 4.08 -14.06 -5.52
N GLU A 151 2.98 -13.97 -6.27
CA GLU A 151 2.59 -12.72 -6.91
C GLU A 151 2.30 -11.64 -5.86
N ALA A 152 2.80 -10.44 -6.09
CA ALA A 152 2.56 -9.27 -5.26
C ALA A 152 1.90 -8.17 -6.10
N ILE A 153 0.79 -7.64 -5.61
CA ILE A 153 0.08 -6.53 -6.23
C ILE A 153 0.12 -5.37 -5.23
N ALA A 154 0.85 -4.31 -5.57
CA ALA A 154 0.89 -3.09 -4.77
C ALA A 154 -0.15 -2.11 -5.29
N ILE A 155 -0.98 -1.59 -4.37
CA ILE A 155 -2.04 -0.64 -4.69
C ILE A 155 -1.89 0.55 -3.77
N GLY A 156 -1.73 1.73 -4.35
CA GLY A 156 -1.69 3.00 -3.64
C GLY A 156 -2.76 3.97 -4.15
N ASN A 157 -3.12 4.92 -3.30
CA ASN A 157 -4.01 6.03 -3.65
C ASN A 157 -3.47 7.32 -3.03
N ALA A 158 -2.16 7.54 -3.16
CA ALA A 158 -1.53 8.74 -2.65
C ALA A 158 -1.92 9.96 -3.48
N LEU A 159 -2.15 11.11 -2.81
CA LEU A 159 -2.45 12.42 -3.41
C LEU A 159 -3.81 12.55 -4.09
N GLY A 160 -4.68 11.56 -4.07
CA GLY A 160 -5.99 11.66 -4.74
C GLY A 160 -5.92 11.83 -6.26
N TYR A 161 -4.73 11.76 -6.86
CA TYR A 161 -4.53 11.89 -8.32
C TYR A 161 -4.86 10.63 -9.10
N GLY A 162 -5.35 9.61 -8.41
CA GLY A 162 -5.70 8.33 -9.00
C GLY A 162 -4.95 7.17 -8.35
N GLN A 163 -5.57 6.03 -8.50
CA GLN A 163 -5.07 4.79 -7.95
C GLN A 163 -3.91 4.27 -8.81
N THR A 164 -2.82 3.96 -8.16
CA THR A 164 -1.66 3.32 -8.81
C THR A 164 -1.64 1.85 -8.47
N VAL A 165 -1.52 1.01 -9.46
CA VAL A 165 -1.41 -0.44 -9.31
C VAL A 165 -0.15 -0.91 -9.98
N THR A 166 0.67 -1.63 -9.25
CA THR A 166 1.86 -2.28 -9.78
C THR A 166 1.86 -3.75 -9.40
N THR A 167 2.48 -4.58 -10.22
CA THR A 167 2.60 -6.02 -9.97
C THR A 167 4.06 -6.43 -9.98
N GLY A 168 4.35 -7.44 -9.21
CA GLY A 168 5.66 -8.06 -9.11
C GLY A 168 5.55 -9.36 -8.35
N ILE A 169 6.63 -9.78 -7.73
CA ILE A 169 6.69 -10.96 -6.88
C ILE A 169 7.28 -10.61 -5.51
N VAL A 170 7.02 -11.46 -4.56
CA VAL A 170 7.76 -11.46 -3.29
C VAL A 170 9.18 -11.91 -3.58
N SER A 171 10.15 -11.02 -3.39
CA SER A 171 11.56 -11.25 -3.72
C SER A 171 12.36 -11.78 -2.54
N ALA A 172 11.99 -11.40 -1.31
CA ALA A 172 12.59 -11.91 -0.07
C ALA A 172 11.64 -11.72 1.11
N LEU A 173 11.89 -12.49 2.17
CA LEU A 173 11.21 -12.43 3.46
C LEU A 173 12.23 -12.11 4.56
N ASP A 174 11.73 -11.72 5.73
CA ASP A 174 12.54 -11.46 6.94
C ASP A 174 13.67 -10.45 6.72
N ARG A 175 13.43 -9.44 5.89
CA ARG A 175 14.39 -8.36 5.69
C ARG A 175 14.38 -7.40 6.89
N THR A 176 15.59 -6.97 7.26
CA THR A 176 15.79 -5.90 8.25
C THR A 176 16.37 -4.69 7.54
N VAL A 177 15.75 -3.55 7.74
CA VAL A 177 16.21 -2.25 7.22
C VAL A 177 16.45 -1.32 8.39
N THR A 178 17.65 -0.77 8.46
CA THR A 178 18.03 0.24 9.44
C THR A 178 18.18 1.58 8.72
N THR A 179 17.41 2.56 9.13
CA THR A 179 17.47 3.94 8.63
C THR A 179 17.99 4.84 9.73
N GLN A 180 18.79 5.84 9.35
CA GLN A 180 19.25 6.87 10.27
C GLN A 180 18.73 8.23 9.79
N ASP A 181 18.04 8.94 10.67
CA ASP A 181 17.65 10.32 10.42
C ASP A 181 18.90 11.19 10.35
N SER A 182 19.12 11.83 9.21
CA SER A 182 20.30 12.67 8.97
C SER A 182 20.32 13.96 9.79
N THR A 183 19.19 14.34 10.35
CA THR A 183 19.02 15.60 11.11
C THR A 183 19.16 15.36 12.61
N THR A 184 18.51 14.29 13.11
CA THR A 184 18.50 13.96 14.54
C THR A 184 19.58 12.94 14.91
N GLY A 185 20.09 12.16 13.95
CA GLY A 185 20.99 11.04 14.18
C GLY A 185 20.30 9.80 14.76
N GLU A 186 18.98 9.84 14.92
CA GLU A 186 18.18 8.75 15.45
C GLU A 186 18.16 7.57 14.46
N THR A 187 18.26 6.36 14.99
CA THR A 187 18.31 5.13 14.18
C THR A 187 17.05 4.34 14.42
N THR A 188 16.29 4.07 13.34
CA THR A 188 15.13 3.20 13.34
C THR A 188 15.45 1.90 12.62
N THR A 189 15.11 0.78 13.24
CA THR A 189 15.32 -0.55 12.66
C THR A 189 14.00 -1.27 12.52
N ASN A 190 13.60 -1.54 11.28
CA ASN A 190 12.41 -2.32 10.95
C ASN A 190 12.85 -3.73 10.55
N SER A 191 12.27 -4.74 11.18
CA SER A 191 12.56 -6.16 10.93
C SER A 191 11.33 -6.88 10.39
N HIS A 192 11.51 -8.12 9.93
CA HIS A 192 10.45 -8.96 9.36
C HIS A 192 9.75 -8.37 8.14
N LEU A 193 10.48 -7.55 7.37
CA LEU A 193 9.93 -6.91 6.17
C LEU A 193 9.84 -7.90 5.01
N ILE A 194 8.76 -7.77 4.23
CA ILE A 194 8.56 -8.47 2.96
C ILE A 194 9.09 -7.57 1.85
N GLN A 195 10.04 -8.10 1.06
CA GLN A 195 10.59 -7.40 -0.10
C GLN A 195 9.85 -7.82 -1.37
N THR A 196 9.52 -6.86 -2.22
CA THR A 196 8.92 -7.09 -3.55
C THR A 196 9.67 -6.28 -4.61
N ASP A 197 9.60 -6.71 -5.86
CA ASP A 197 10.03 -5.96 -7.03
C ASP A 197 8.87 -5.21 -7.72
N ALA A 198 7.65 -5.32 -7.18
CA ALA A 198 6.56 -4.41 -7.55
C ALA A 198 6.97 -2.97 -7.25
N ALA A 199 6.78 -2.06 -8.20
CA ALA A 199 7.16 -0.66 -8.02
C ALA A 199 6.33 0.00 -6.90
N ILE A 200 7.01 0.57 -5.91
CA ILE A 200 6.42 1.33 -4.81
C ILE A 200 6.96 2.76 -4.92
N ASN A 201 6.06 3.73 -5.11
CA ASN A 201 6.38 5.15 -5.27
C ASN A 201 5.82 5.95 -4.10
#